data_571cd9f03bd475095bc53c7e2a780efa
#
_entry.id   571cd9f03bd475095bc53c7e2a780efa
#
_cell.length_a   1.000
_cell.length_b   1.000
_cell.length_c   1.000
_cell.angle_alpha   90.00
_cell.angle_beta   90.00
_cell.angle_gamma   90.00
#
_symmetry.space_group_name_H-M   'P 1'
#
loop_
_entity.id
_entity.type
_entity.pdbx_description
1 polymer ?
#
loop_
_entity_poly.entity_id
_entity_poly.type
_entity_poly.pdbx_seq_one_letter_code
_entity_poly.pdbx_strand_id
1 'polypeptide(L)'
;MVHYSDFTVDSRIQRQARALAERGDRVDCICLSDDAEFDVGTGTIALHRAASGKPRGGARAYLEGNARFLAGAARKVSALDRRERFDLVEIHNMPDVLVFAALRPKLRGVPLVLNFHDTFPELFATLFDRTARHPLVRLIRAEERLSAALADGLVFVTDEARDLLRERGIAGKQTQVVMNTPDERVFGERRPAAEPPRSGELRVVYHGGLADRFGVETLVRAVAQLRAQGEPVALDVYGSDAEAARQLAALAAEVAPSGVRIAPQPTPVEQIPERLAAADLGVVPTMRDDFTELLLPVKLLEYVHLGLPVVASRLPVIERYFGDDVLLAEPGDAASVAAAIEGVRADPVAARARAERASQRLAGIEWRQQRQGYLGLVDGLVAAKRAG
;
A
#
# COMPACT_ATOMS: atom_id res chain seq x y z
N MET A 1 -4.54 -18.89 2.05
CA MET A 1 -4.01 -17.57 2.44
C MET A 1 -4.40 -17.25 3.87
N VAL A 2 -3.53 -16.59 4.66
CA VAL A 2 -3.83 -16.11 6.02
C VAL A 2 -3.49 -14.64 6.10
N HIS A 3 -4.44 -13.80 6.53
CA HIS A 3 -4.21 -12.36 6.66
C HIS A 3 -5.07 -11.74 7.78
N TYR A 4 -4.49 -10.84 8.56
CA TYR A 4 -5.18 -10.16 9.66
C TYR A 4 -5.89 -8.88 9.20
N SER A 5 -6.73 -9.02 8.19
CA SER A 5 -7.59 -7.95 7.66
C SER A 5 -8.94 -8.50 7.22
N ASP A 6 -9.86 -7.61 6.88
CA ASP A 6 -11.10 -7.97 6.22
C ASP A 6 -10.83 -8.16 4.72
N PHE A 7 -11.17 -9.32 4.18
CA PHE A 7 -10.96 -9.65 2.78
C PHE A 7 -11.71 -8.68 1.84
N THR A 8 -12.89 -8.21 2.24
CA THR A 8 -13.75 -7.39 1.37
C THR A 8 -13.17 -6.01 1.07
N VAL A 9 -12.26 -5.51 1.93
CA VAL A 9 -11.65 -4.19 1.77
C VAL A 9 -10.15 -4.23 1.41
N ASP A 10 -9.52 -5.41 1.41
CA ASP A 10 -8.10 -5.54 1.07
C ASP A 10 -7.90 -5.98 -0.37
N SER A 11 -7.84 -5.00 -1.28
CA SER A 11 -7.69 -5.24 -2.72
C SER A 11 -6.42 -6.02 -3.10
N ARG A 12 -5.36 -5.93 -2.29
CA ARG A 12 -4.08 -6.63 -2.52
C ARG A 12 -4.27 -8.14 -2.43
N ILE A 13 -4.92 -8.60 -1.37
CA ILE A 13 -5.18 -10.02 -1.12
C ILE A 13 -6.23 -10.55 -2.09
N GLN A 14 -7.31 -9.78 -2.32
CA GLN A 14 -8.32 -10.13 -3.31
C GLN A 14 -7.72 -10.40 -4.69
N ARG A 15 -6.80 -9.56 -5.12
CA ARG A 15 -6.14 -9.63 -6.42
C ARG A 15 -5.31 -10.91 -6.59
N GLN A 16 -4.53 -11.25 -5.56
CA GLN A 16 -3.74 -12.48 -5.53
C GLN A 16 -4.64 -13.72 -5.44
N ALA A 17 -5.64 -13.71 -4.57
CA ALA A 17 -6.61 -14.82 -4.44
C ALA A 17 -7.36 -15.06 -5.75
N ARG A 18 -7.82 -13.99 -6.42
CA ARG A 18 -8.49 -14.09 -7.72
C ARG A 18 -7.57 -14.65 -8.80
N ALA A 19 -6.31 -14.22 -8.85
CA ALA A 19 -5.36 -14.72 -9.84
C ALA A 19 -5.15 -16.24 -9.75
N LEU A 20 -5.18 -16.79 -8.53
CA LEU A 20 -5.12 -18.23 -8.29
C LEU A 20 -6.45 -18.90 -8.68
N ALA A 21 -7.57 -18.36 -8.21
CA ALA A 21 -8.88 -18.95 -8.50
C ALA A 21 -9.23 -18.94 -10.01
N GLU A 22 -8.90 -17.87 -10.74
CA GLU A 22 -9.13 -17.75 -12.18
C GLU A 22 -8.38 -18.79 -13.02
N ARG A 23 -7.31 -19.38 -12.50
CA ARG A 23 -6.61 -20.50 -13.14
C ARG A 23 -7.10 -21.89 -12.70
N GLY A 24 -8.12 -21.95 -11.81
CA GLY A 24 -8.76 -23.19 -11.37
C GLY A 24 -8.35 -23.63 -9.96
N ASP A 25 -7.56 -22.86 -9.21
CA ASP A 25 -7.19 -23.21 -7.83
C ASP A 25 -8.37 -22.98 -6.87
N ARG A 26 -8.43 -23.80 -5.82
CA ARG A 26 -9.21 -23.49 -4.62
C ARG A 26 -8.38 -22.67 -3.65
N VAL A 27 -8.88 -21.50 -3.25
CA VAL A 27 -8.20 -20.57 -2.35
C VAL A 27 -8.99 -20.43 -1.05
N ASP A 28 -8.49 -20.99 0.05
CA ASP A 28 -9.05 -20.78 1.38
C ASP A 28 -8.39 -19.55 2.03
N CYS A 29 -9.16 -18.47 2.26
CA CYS A 29 -8.73 -17.22 2.88
C CYS A 29 -9.13 -17.19 4.36
N ILE A 30 -8.18 -17.27 5.27
CA ILE A 30 -8.39 -17.21 6.71
C ILE A 30 -8.17 -15.76 7.17
N CYS A 31 -9.24 -15.08 7.59
CA CYS A 31 -9.29 -13.62 7.72
C CYS A 31 -10.24 -13.17 8.85
N LEU A 32 -10.60 -11.87 8.83
CA LEU A 32 -11.58 -11.27 9.75
C LEU A 32 -13.00 -11.25 9.18
N SER A 33 -13.16 -11.45 7.86
CA SER A 33 -14.47 -11.49 7.21
C SER A 33 -15.29 -12.70 7.66
N ASP A 34 -16.60 -12.63 7.55
CA ASP A 34 -17.49 -13.73 7.78
C ASP A 34 -17.23 -14.90 6.82
N ASP A 35 -17.58 -16.12 7.25
CA ASP A 35 -17.45 -17.29 6.41
C ASP A 35 -18.34 -17.12 5.17
N ALA A 36 -17.76 -17.28 3.99
CA ALA A 36 -18.41 -17.15 2.69
C ALA A 36 -17.64 -17.95 1.63
N GLU A 37 -18.31 -18.32 0.56
CA GLU A 37 -17.67 -18.98 -0.59
C GLU A 37 -18.24 -18.42 -1.88
N PHE A 38 -17.40 -18.18 -2.86
CA PHE A 38 -17.81 -17.70 -4.17
C PHE A 38 -16.89 -18.21 -5.28
N ASP A 39 -17.48 -18.52 -6.42
CA ASP A 39 -16.76 -18.96 -7.61
C ASP A 39 -16.15 -17.75 -8.34
N VAL A 40 -14.95 -17.96 -8.85
CA VAL A 40 -14.24 -16.97 -9.66
C VAL A 40 -13.67 -17.68 -10.91
N GLY A 41 -14.40 -17.61 -11.99
CA GLY A 41 -14.01 -18.31 -13.20
C GLY A 41 -14.08 -19.83 -13.04
N THR A 42 -12.93 -20.51 -13.08
CA THR A 42 -12.82 -21.97 -12.96
C THR A 42 -12.46 -22.45 -11.54
N GLY A 43 -12.20 -21.54 -10.59
CA GLY A 43 -11.81 -21.85 -9.23
C GLY A 43 -12.70 -21.19 -8.19
N THR A 44 -12.37 -21.41 -6.93
CA THR A 44 -13.20 -20.99 -5.79
C THR A 44 -12.39 -20.23 -4.76
N ILE A 45 -12.96 -19.16 -4.18
CA ILE A 45 -12.42 -18.48 -3.00
C ILE A 45 -13.38 -18.73 -1.83
N ALA A 46 -12.87 -19.35 -0.77
CA ALA A 46 -13.62 -19.60 0.46
C ALA A 46 -13.04 -18.75 1.60
N LEU A 47 -13.89 -17.97 2.28
CA LEU A 47 -13.51 -17.17 3.43
C LEU A 47 -13.78 -17.92 4.72
N HIS A 48 -12.84 -17.85 5.66
CA HIS A 48 -12.92 -18.51 6.96
C HIS A 48 -12.58 -17.51 8.06
N ARG A 49 -13.56 -17.16 8.88
CA ARG A 49 -13.35 -16.24 10.00
C ARG A 49 -12.44 -16.87 11.07
N ALA A 50 -11.32 -16.20 11.39
CA ALA A 50 -10.41 -16.62 12.46
C ALA A 50 -10.64 -15.87 13.78
N ALA A 51 -11.15 -14.64 13.75
CA ALA A 51 -11.46 -13.80 14.90
C ALA A 51 -12.54 -12.75 14.58
N SER A 52 -13.15 -12.18 15.61
CA SER A 52 -14.27 -11.22 15.49
C SER A 52 -13.87 -9.77 15.23
N GLY A 53 -12.67 -9.50 14.71
CA GLY A 53 -12.18 -8.16 14.36
C GLY A 53 -10.92 -7.75 15.12
N LYS A 54 -10.42 -6.57 14.78
CA LYS A 54 -9.26 -5.97 15.47
C LYS A 54 -9.73 -5.26 16.74
N PRO A 55 -9.14 -5.55 17.91
CA PRO A 55 -9.49 -4.83 19.12
C PRO A 55 -9.08 -3.36 19.01
N ARG A 56 -9.90 -2.47 19.58
CA ARG A 56 -9.56 -1.05 19.75
C ARG A 56 -8.90 -0.88 21.12
N GLY A 57 -7.84 -0.09 21.19
CA GLY A 57 -7.14 0.18 22.46
C GLY A 57 -5.63 0.22 22.30
N GLY A 58 -4.91 0.28 23.45
CA GLY A 58 -3.45 0.39 23.48
C GLY A 58 -2.71 -0.92 23.14
N ALA A 59 -1.39 -0.93 23.41
CA ALA A 59 -0.49 -2.04 23.05
C ALA A 59 -0.94 -3.43 23.56
N ARG A 60 -1.55 -3.49 24.77
CA ARG A 60 -2.05 -4.74 25.33
C ARG A 60 -3.19 -5.33 24.48
N ALA A 61 -4.18 -4.50 24.11
CA ALA A 61 -5.29 -4.91 23.26
C ALA A 61 -4.79 -5.39 21.88
N TYR A 62 -3.80 -4.71 21.32
CA TYR A 62 -3.13 -5.10 20.07
C TYR A 62 -2.48 -6.49 20.19
N LEU A 63 -1.69 -6.75 21.23
CA LEU A 63 -1.05 -8.05 21.46
C LEU A 63 -2.05 -9.17 21.68
N GLU A 64 -3.10 -8.92 22.49
CA GLU A 64 -4.17 -9.89 22.73
C GLU A 64 -4.95 -10.21 21.44
N GLY A 65 -5.19 -9.22 20.59
CA GLY A 65 -5.82 -9.37 19.30
C GLY A 65 -5.01 -10.24 18.34
N ASN A 66 -3.72 -9.94 18.23
CA ASN A 66 -2.79 -10.73 17.41
C ASN A 66 -2.70 -12.18 17.91
N ALA A 67 -2.59 -12.41 19.22
CA ALA A 67 -2.54 -13.76 19.79
C ALA A 67 -3.84 -14.55 19.54
N ARG A 68 -5.01 -13.90 19.69
CA ARG A 68 -6.32 -14.52 19.40
C ARG A 68 -6.45 -14.87 17.91
N PHE A 69 -6.07 -13.95 17.04
CA PHE A 69 -6.12 -14.21 15.61
C PHE A 69 -5.16 -15.33 15.20
N LEU A 70 -3.92 -15.31 15.67
CA LEU A 70 -2.93 -16.36 15.41
C LEU A 70 -3.45 -17.74 15.85
N ALA A 71 -4.00 -17.84 17.06
CA ALA A 71 -4.55 -19.09 17.57
C ALA A 71 -5.77 -19.58 16.76
N GLY A 72 -6.65 -18.65 16.34
CA GLY A 72 -7.78 -18.91 15.46
C GLY A 72 -7.34 -19.38 14.08
N ALA A 73 -6.40 -18.66 13.47
CA ALA A 73 -5.81 -18.99 12.18
C ALA A 73 -5.13 -20.37 12.20
N ALA A 74 -4.29 -20.63 13.19
CA ALA A 74 -3.62 -21.94 13.34
C ALA A 74 -4.61 -23.12 13.45
N ARG A 75 -5.71 -22.92 14.18
CA ARG A 75 -6.80 -23.93 14.28
C ARG A 75 -7.48 -24.13 12.93
N LYS A 76 -7.85 -23.05 12.23
CA LYS A 76 -8.51 -23.11 10.90
C LYS A 76 -7.58 -23.73 9.87
N VAL A 77 -6.33 -23.26 9.73
CA VAL A 77 -5.30 -23.86 8.85
C VAL A 77 -5.19 -25.35 9.10
N SER A 78 -5.02 -25.75 10.37
CA SER A 78 -4.88 -27.17 10.72
C SER A 78 -6.13 -28.00 10.44
N ALA A 79 -7.32 -27.44 10.58
CA ALA A 79 -8.59 -28.13 10.33
C ALA A 79 -8.81 -28.31 8.82
N LEU A 80 -8.61 -27.28 8.03
CA LEU A 80 -8.75 -27.30 6.57
C LEU A 80 -7.72 -28.24 5.94
N ASP A 81 -6.44 -28.14 6.35
CA ASP A 81 -5.37 -29.02 5.87
C ASP A 81 -5.57 -30.52 6.20
N ARG A 82 -6.39 -30.86 7.22
CA ARG A 82 -6.77 -32.26 7.48
C ARG A 82 -7.87 -32.76 6.53
N ARG A 83 -8.77 -31.87 6.13
CA ARG A 83 -9.88 -32.21 5.22
C ARG A 83 -9.37 -32.33 3.79
N GLU A 84 -8.64 -31.32 3.36
CA GLU A 84 -8.07 -31.23 2.04
C GLU A 84 -6.64 -30.70 2.15
N ARG A 85 -5.68 -31.47 1.65
CA ARG A 85 -4.25 -31.16 1.77
C ARG A 85 -3.89 -29.92 0.98
N PHE A 86 -3.29 -28.93 1.64
CA PHE A 86 -2.78 -27.77 0.95
C PHE A 86 -1.55 -28.10 0.09
N ASP A 87 -1.51 -27.56 -1.11
CA ASP A 87 -0.32 -27.55 -1.95
C ASP A 87 0.66 -26.44 -1.56
N LEU A 88 0.14 -25.29 -1.05
CA LEU A 88 0.92 -24.14 -0.60
C LEU A 88 0.14 -23.39 0.48
N VAL A 89 0.85 -22.76 1.42
CA VAL A 89 0.27 -21.78 2.35
C VAL A 89 0.94 -20.43 2.12
N GLU A 90 0.15 -19.38 2.01
CA GLU A 90 0.60 -18.01 1.91
C GLU A 90 0.17 -17.21 3.13
N ILE A 91 1.10 -16.50 3.74
CA ILE A 91 0.89 -15.64 4.90
C ILE A 91 1.15 -14.20 4.49
N HIS A 92 0.20 -13.32 4.75
CA HIS A 92 0.34 -11.89 4.56
C HIS A 92 0.62 -11.22 5.89
N ASN A 93 1.74 -10.49 5.97
CA ASN A 93 2.00 -9.69 7.16
C ASN A 93 1.07 -8.45 7.17
N MET A 94 0.87 -7.74 8.22
CA MET A 94 1.37 -7.82 9.58
C MET A 94 0.35 -8.47 10.53
N PRO A 95 0.78 -9.11 11.61
CA PRO A 95 2.16 -9.28 12.08
C PRO A 95 2.84 -10.50 11.44
N ASP A 96 4.19 -10.49 11.37
CA ASP A 96 4.98 -11.53 10.73
C ASP A 96 4.86 -12.88 11.45
N VAL A 97 4.61 -12.87 12.77
CA VAL A 97 4.32 -14.08 13.58
C VAL A 97 3.18 -14.94 13.04
N LEU A 98 2.34 -14.42 12.13
CA LEU A 98 1.29 -15.21 11.49
C LEU A 98 1.83 -16.42 10.73
N VAL A 99 3.09 -16.42 10.34
CA VAL A 99 3.77 -17.57 9.73
C VAL A 99 3.65 -18.83 10.59
N PHE A 100 3.59 -18.69 11.91
CA PHE A 100 3.43 -19.82 12.83
C PHE A 100 2.05 -20.48 12.77
N ALA A 101 1.04 -19.82 12.17
CA ALA A 101 -0.25 -20.47 11.90
C ALA A 101 -0.11 -21.64 10.91
N ALA A 102 0.93 -21.61 10.05
CA ALA A 102 1.21 -22.63 9.04
C ALA A 102 2.20 -23.72 9.50
N LEU A 103 2.61 -23.77 10.77
CA LEU A 103 3.62 -24.74 11.25
C LEU A 103 3.24 -26.20 10.94
N ARG A 104 1.96 -26.58 11.12
CA ARG A 104 1.54 -27.95 10.85
C ARG A 104 1.69 -28.35 9.38
N PRO A 105 1.12 -27.64 8.39
CA PRO A 105 1.38 -27.95 6.99
C PRO A 105 2.87 -27.85 6.65
N LYS A 106 3.60 -26.86 7.19
CA LYS A 106 5.04 -26.67 6.96
C LYS A 106 5.85 -27.90 7.41
N LEU A 107 5.59 -28.45 8.59
CA LEU A 107 6.25 -29.67 9.08
C LEU A 107 5.99 -30.91 8.23
N ARG A 108 5.02 -30.85 7.34
CA ARG A 108 4.70 -31.90 6.35
C ARG A 108 5.25 -31.59 4.97
N GLY A 109 6.11 -30.60 4.85
CA GLY A 109 6.74 -30.19 3.61
C GLY A 109 5.84 -29.35 2.70
N VAL A 110 4.74 -28.76 3.20
CA VAL A 110 3.95 -27.81 2.42
C VAL A 110 4.72 -26.51 2.28
N PRO A 111 4.97 -25.99 1.06
CA PRO A 111 5.64 -24.74 0.84
C PRO A 111 4.91 -23.57 1.52
N LEU A 112 5.69 -22.65 2.08
CA LEU A 112 5.22 -21.48 2.79
C LEU A 112 5.74 -20.22 2.10
N VAL A 113 4.84 -19.33 1.70
CA VAL A 113 5.16 -17.98 1.22
C VAL A 113 4.84 -16.97 2.32
N LEU A 114 5.76 -16.05 2.58
CA LEU A 114 5.53 -14.88 3.42
C LEU A 114 5.51 -13.63 2.54
N ASN A 115 4.38 -12.93 2.55
CA ASN A 115 4.14 -11.72 1.78
C ASN A 115 4.29 -10.50 2.68
N PHE A 116 5.33 -9.71 2.46
CA PHE A 116 5.63 -8.48 3.19
C PHE A 116 4.92 -7.30 2.53
N HIS A 117 3.81 -6.86 3.13
CA HIS A 117 3.12 -5.64 2.73
C HIS A 117 3.80 -4.40 3.29
N ASP A 118 4.37 -4.53 4.50
CA ASP A 118 5.08 -3.46 5.19
C ASP A 118 6.30 -4.04 5.94
N THR A 119 7.36 -3.26 6.08
CA THR A 119 8.52 -3.56 6.94
C THR A 119 8.17 -3.14 8.36
N PHE A 120 7.70 -4.10 9.17
CA PHE A 120 7.17 -3.81 10.50
C PHE A 120 8.18 -3.18 11.47
N PRO A 121 9.48 -3.53 11.50
CA PRO A 121 10.46 -2.85 12.33
C PRO A 121 10.54 -1.34 12.09
N GLU A 122 10.55 -0.91 10.82
CA GLU A 122 10.62 0.50 10.41
C GLU A 122 9.32 1.22 10.73
N LEU A 123 8.18 0.60 10.40
CA LEU A 123 6.88 1.14 10.74
C LEU A 123 6.73 1.34 12.24
N PHE A 124 7.15 0.36 13.06
CA PHE A 124 7.12 0.46 14.51
C PHE A 124 8.04 1.59 15.02
N ALA A 125 9.24 1.69 14.47
CA ALA A 125 10.19 2.74 14.83
C ALA A 125 9.60 4.13 14.57
N THR A 126 9.01 4.36 13.40
CA THR A 126 8.34 5.61 13.03
C THR A 126 7.13 5.91 13.91
N LEU A 127 6.23 4.93 14.12
CA LEU A 127 4.99 5.14 14.88
C LEU A 127 5.22 5.50 16.36
N PHE A 128 6.30 5.00 16.94
CA PHE A 128 6.60 5.18 18.38
C PHE A 128 7.81 6.06 18.64
N ASP A 129 8.31 6.76 17.61
CA ASP A 129 9.51 7.61 17.69
C ASP A 129 10.69 6.87 18.34
N ARG A 130 11.03 5.71 17.79
CA ARG A 130 12.11 4.84 18.28
C ARG A 130 13.21 4.69 17.26
N THR A 131 14.43 4.66 17.74
CA THR A 131 15.58 4.40 16.85
C THR A 131 15.70 2.90 16.50
N ALA A 132 16.37 2.59 15.41
CA ALA A 132 16.70 1.22 15.01
C ALA A 132 17.44 0.39 16.09
N ARG A 133 18.09 1.07 17.07
CA ARG A 133 18.81 0.44 18.19
C ARG A 133 17.92 0.13 19.40
N HIS A 134 16.67 0.59 19.39
CA HIS A 134 15.75 0.35 20.51
C HIS A 134 15.51 -1.17 20.72
N PRO A 135 15.50 -1.69 21.96
CA PRO A 135 15.40 -3.13 22.23
C PRO A 135 14.16 -3.79 21.58
N LEU A 136 13.01 -3.12 21.58
CA LEU A 136 11.79 -3.63 20.94
C LEU A 136 11.94 -3.69 19.41
N VAL A 137 12.56 -2.70 18.76
CA VAL A 137 12.81 -2.73 17.31
C VAL A 137 13.75 -3.90 16.97
N ARG A 138 14.78 -4.14 17.79
CA ARG A 138 15.67 -5.30 17.64
C ARG A 138 14.93 -6.64 17.82
N LEU A 139 14.00 -6.70 18.76
CA LEU A 139 13.17 -7.90 18.97
C LEU A 139 12.26 -8.14 17.74
N ILE A 140 11.61 -7.10 17.23
CA ILE A 140 10.77 -7.19 16.02
C ILE A 140 11.62 -7.61 14.81
N ARG A 141 12.83 -7.09 14.65
CA ARG A 141 13.78 -7.55 13.59
C ARG A 141 14.20 -9.01 13.76
N ALA A 142 14.34 -9.48 14.96
CA ALA A 142 14.66 -10.89 15.21
C ALA A 142 13.45 -11.79 14.87
N GLU A 143 12.25 -11.33 15.16
CA GLU A 143 11.00 -11.99 14.80
C GLU A 143 10.81 -12.01 13.27
N GLU A 144 11.01 -10.89 12.57
CA GLU A 144 11.01 -10.78 11.11
C GLU A 144 11.96 -11.81 10.46
N ARG A 145 13.19 -11.90 10.97
CA ARG A 145 14.17 -12.88 10.49
C ARG A 145 13.73 -14.32 10.70
N LEU A 146 13.17 -14.63 11.87
CA LEU A 146 12.67 -15.97 12.16
C LEU A 146 11.49 -16.34 11.26
N SER A 147 10.58 -15.42 11.06
CA SER A 147 9.41 -15.58 10.19
C SER A 147 9.85 -15.80 8.73
N ALA A 148 10.76 -14.98 8.23
CA ALA A 148 11.33 -15.15 6.89
C ALA A 148 12.12 -16.46 6.75
N ALA A 149 12.83 -16.90 7.80
CA ALA A 149 13.58 -18.16 7.76
C ALA A 149 12.68 -19.39 7.59
N LEU A 150 11.46 -19.35 8.15
CA LEU A 150 10.45 -20.42 8.00
C LEU A 150 9.84 -20.48 6.60
N ALA A 151 9.76 -19.37 5.89
CA ALA A 151 9.19 -19.31 4.55
C ALA A 151 10.14 -19.95 3.50
N ASP A 152 9.57 -20.53 2.45
CA ASP A 152 10.29 -21.03 1.27
C ASP A 152 10.39 -19.97 0.18
N GLY A 153 9.37 -19.09 0.10
CA GLY A 153 9.33 -17.96 -0.80
C GLY A 153 8.92 -16.67 -0.08
N LEU A 154 9.40 -15.54 -0.59
CA LEU A 154 9.11 -14.22 -0.04
C LEU A 154 8.56 -13.31 -1.13
N VAL A 155 7.49 -12.58 -0.82
CA VAL A 155 6.91 -11.56 -1.68
C VAL A 155 7.06 -10.20 -1.02
N PHE A 156 7.46 -9.19 -1.79
CA PHE A 156 7.69 -7.83 -1.32
C PHE A 156 6.88 -6.84 -2.16
N VAL A 157 6.53 -5.69 -1.57
CA VAL A 157 5.79 -4.63 -2.28
C VAL A 157 6.69 -3.65 -3.02
N THR A 158 8.01 -3.63 -2.72
CA THR A 158 8.99 -2.80 -3.43
C THR A 158 10.33 -3.53 -3.50
N ASP A 159 11.18 -3.12 -4.44
CA ASP A 159 12.57 -3.60 -4.51
C ASP A 159 13.38 -3.15 -3.30
N GLU A 160 13.11 -1.95 -2.77
CA GLU A 160 13.76 -1.39 -1.57
C GLU A 160 13.52 -2.27 -0.34
N ALA A 161 12.27 -2.70 -0.11
CA ALA A 161 11.93 -3.60 0.99
C ALA A 161 12.64 -4.95 0.84
N ARG A 162 12.68 -5.51 -0.39
CA ARG A 162 13.43 -6.75 -0.68
C ARG A 162 14.93 -6.58 -0.41
N ASP A 163 15.52 -5.49 -0.89
CA ASP A 163 16.96 -5.26 -0.79
C ASP A 163 17.36 -5.01 0.68
N LEU A 164 16.56 -4.28 1.45
CA LEU A 164 16.74 -4.11 2.89
C LEU A 164 16.76 -5.46 3.64
N LEU A 165 15.83 -6.37 3.33
CA LEU A 165 15.80 -7.67 3.98
C LEU A 165 16.99 -8.54 3.56
N ARG A 166 17.46 -8.41 2.33
CA ARG A 166 18.71 -9.07 1.87
C ARG A 166 19.94 -8.56 2.64
N GLU A 167 20.05 -7.24 2.84
CA GLU A 167 21.12 -6.64 3.65
C GLU A 167 21.09 -7.13 5.11
N ARG A 168 19.90 -7.43 5.63
CA ARG A 168 19.72 -8.05 6.96
C ARG A 168 20.05 -9.54 7.01
N GLY A 169 20.53 -10.12 5.91
CA GLY A 169 20.91 -11.53 5.83
C GLY A 169 19.77 -12.49 5.52
N ILE A 170 18.61 -11.99 5.09
CA ILE A 170 17.50 -12.81 4.58
C ILE A 170 17.76 -13.05 3.09
N ALA A 171 18.63 -14.03 2.80
CA ALA A 171 19.06 -14.39 1.45
C ALA A 171 18.76 -15.87 1.14
N GLY A 172 18.94 -16.29 -0.11
CA GLY A 172 18.82 -17.68 -0.55
C GLY A 172 17.40 -18.20 -0.70
N LYS A 173 16.38 -17.34 -0.61
CA LYS A 173 14.97 -17.68 -0.87
C LYS A 173 14.57 -17.27 -2.27
N GLN A 174 13.54 -17.94 -2.83
CA GLN A 174 12.86 -17.42 -4.00
C GLN A 174 12.11 -16.14 -3.62
N THR A 175 12.30 -15.08 -4.37
CA THR A 175 11.69 -13.76 -4.07
C THR A 175 10.96 -13.21 -5.28
N GLN A 176 9.82 -12.58 -5.04
CA GLN A 176 9.06 -11.84 -6.05
C GLN A 176 8.67 -10.47 -5.51
N VAL A 177 8.78 -9.44 -6.33
CA VAL A 177 8.19 -8.12 -6.02
C VAL A 177 6.79 -8.08 -6.65
N VAL A 178 5.79 -7.76 -5.82
CA VAL A 178 4.38 -7.60 -6.20
C VAL A 178 3.89 -6.28 -5.62
N MET A 179 3.97 -5.25 -6.40
CA MET A 179 3.64 -3.88 -5.98
C MET A 179 2.14 -3.68 -5.76
N ASN A 180 1.82 -2.77 -4.86
CA ASN A 180 0.46 -2.30 -4.66
C ASN A 180 0.08 -1.32 -5.78
N THR A 181 -0.48 -1.80 -6.87
CA THR A 181 -0.97 -0.99 -8.00
C THR A 181 -2.44 -0.63 -7.84
N PRO A 182 -2.96 0.37 -8.56
CA PRO A 182 -4.38 0.70 -8.56
C PRO A 182 -5.27 -0.52 -8.82
N ASP A 183 -6.41 -0.59 -8.14
CA ASP A 183 -7.39 -1.65 -8.39
C ASP A 183 -8.21 -1.30 -9.64
N GLU A 184 -8.01 -2.02 -10.74
CA GLU A 184 -8.67 -1.78 -12.02
C GLU A 184 -10.21 -1.88 -11.93
N ARG A 185 -10.75 -2.58 -10.93
CA ARG A 185 -12.20 -2.69 -10.69
C ARG A 185 -12.78 -1.38 -10.12
N VAL A 186 -11.94 -0.60 -9.42
CA VAL A 186 -12.30 0.69 -8.83
C VAL A 186 -11.92 1.83 -9.78
N PHE A 187 -10.70 1.80 -10.31
CA PHE A 187 -10.15 2.89 -11.13
C PHE A 187 -10.44 2.74 -12.62
N GLY A 188 -10.95 1.58 -13.07
CA GLY A 188 -11.22 1.30 -14.48
C GLY A 188 -9.95 1.21 -15.32
N GLU A 189 -10.08 1.51 -16.61
CA GLU A 189 -8.94 1.56 -17.52
C GLU A 189 -8.08 2.80 -17.28
N ARG A 190 -6.77 2.66 -17.53
CA ARG A 190 -5.81 3.75 -17.42
C ARG A 190 -6.17 4.88 -18.38
N ARG A 191 -6.18 6.11 -17.88
CA ARG A 191 -6.53 7.29 -18.66
C ARG A 191 -5.31 7.90 -19.35
N PRO A 192 -5.49 8.56 -20.52
CA PRO A 192 -4.45 9.35 -21.15
C PRO A 192 -4.05 10.52 -20.26
N ALA A 193 -2.79 10.97 -20.38
CA ALA A 193 -2.29 12.09 -19.62
C ALA A 193 -3.08 13.38 -19.92
N ALA A 194 -3.46 14.06 -18.86
CA ALA A 194 -4.15 15.35 -18.90
C ALA A 194 -3.16 16.52 -18.94
N GLU A 195 -3.49 17.58 -19.66
CA GLU A 195 -2.80 18.86 -19.60
C GLU A 195 -3.53 19.76 -18.59
N PRO A 196 -2.84 20.23 -17.53
CA PRO A 196 -3.40 21.20 -16.61
C PRO A 196 -3.86 22.48 -17.33
N PRO A 197 -4.82 23.24 -16.79
CA PRO A 197 -5.34 24.43 -17.44
C PRO A 197 -4.25 25.53 -17.51
N ARG A 198 -4.14 26.19 -18.66
CA ARG A 198 -3.22 27.31 -18.86
C ARG A 198 -3.70 28.61 -18.21
N SER A 199 -4.99 28.68 -17.91
CA SER A 199 -5.64 29.84 -17.28
C SER A 199 -6.73 29.35 -16.34
N GLY A 200 -7.01 30.15 -15.32
CA GLY A 200 -7.99 29.80 -14.30
C GLY A 200 -7.33 29.16 -13.06
N GLU A 201 -8.17 28.59 -12.21
CA GLU A 201 -7.75 28.02 -10.94
C GLU A 201 -7.23 26.57 -11.13
N LEU A 202 -5.99 26.30 -10.71
CA LEU A 202 -5.42 24.96 -10.70
C LEU A 202 -6.03 24.14 -9.54
N ARG A 203 -6.64 23.02 -9.86
CA ARG A 203 -7.29 22.13 -8.88
C ARG A 203 -6.32 21.03 -8.46
N VAL A 204 -5.77 21.19 -7.26
CA VAL A 204 -4.89 20.21 -6.62
C VAL A 204 -5.71 19.21 -5.81
N VAL A 205 -5.33 17.94 -5.81
CA VAL A 205 -6.01 16.91 -5.03
C VAL A 205 -5.05 16.10 -4.17
N TYR A 206 -5.54 15.75 -2.98
CA TYR A 206 -4.95 14.72 -2.11
C TYR A 206 -6.04 13.75 -1.64
N HIS A 207 -5.72 12.44 -1.55
CA HIS A 207 -6.60 11.47 -0.91
C HIS A 207 -5.81 10.45 -0.06
N GLY A 208 -6.51 9.84 0.92
CA GLY A 208 -5.98 8.78 1.77
C GLY A 208 -5.73 9.19 3.21
N GLY A 209 -4.73 8.56 3.85
CA GLY A 209 -4.42 8.81 5.26
C GLY A 209 -3.99 10.26 5.54
N LEU A 210 -4.36 10.77 6.73
CA LEU A 210 -4.06 12.14 7.18
C LEU A 210 -3.07 12.18 8.36
N ALA A 211 -2.44 11.05 8.73
CA ALA A 211 -1.40 11.05 9.75
C ALA A 211 -0.19 11.90 9.31
N ASP A 212 0.54 12.45 10.27
CA ASP A 212 1.64 13.41 10.08
C ASP A 212 2.66 12.98 9.02
N ARG A 213 3.00 11.67 9.00
CA ARG A 213 3.92 11.09 8.01
C ARG A 213 3.47 11.27 6.54
N PHE A 214 2.19 11.53 6.30
CA PHE A 214 1.69 11.77 4.94
C PHE A 214 1.82 13.24 4.52
N GLY A 215 2.23 14.14 5.39
CA GLY A 215 2.64 15.51 5.08
C GLY A 215 1.53 16.43 4.57
N VAL A 216 0.24 16.10 4.81
CA VAL A 216 -0.88 16.88 4.25
C VAL A 216 -0.93 18.30 4.81
N GLU A 217 -0.48 18.51 6.05
CA GLU A 217 -0.30 19.84 6.62
C GLU A 217 0.68 20.69 5.79
N THR A 218 1.81 20.10 5.37
CA THR A 218 2.79 20.77 4.50
C THR A 218 2.14 21.21 3.17
N LEU A 219 1.27 20.37 2.58
CA LEU A 219 0.53 20.71 1.37
C LEU A 219 -0.45 21.86 1.60
N VAL A 220 -1.20 21.87 2.71
CA VAL A 220 -2.11 22.98 3.06
C VAL A 220 -1.33 24.28 3.18
N ARG A 221 -0.18 24.29 3.84
CA ARG A 221 0.70 25.45 3.97
C ARG A 221 1.29 25.91 2.62
N ALA A 222 1.65 24.97 1.74
CA ALA A 222 2.13 25.29 0.39
C ALA A 222 1.05 26.01 -0.44
N VAL A 223 -0.20 25.50 -0.39
CA VAL A 223 -1.32 26.15 -1.09
C VAL A 223 -1.64 27.52 -0.46
N ALA A 224 -1.55 27.67 0.86
CA ALA A 224 -1.70 28.96 1.53
C ALA A 224 -0.67 30.00 1.04
N GLN A 225 0.60 29.59 0.88
CA GLN A 225 1.67 30.46 0.34
C GLN A 225 1.38 30.90 -1.10
N LEU A 226 0.98 29.97 -1.97
CA LEU A 226 0.63 30.30 -3.36
C LEU A 226 -0.53 31.29 -3.43
N ARG A 227 -1.58 31.08 -2.66
CA ARG A 227 -2.73 32.00 -2.62
C ARG A 227 -2.39 33.36 -2.04
N ALA A 228 -1.52 33.45 -1.05
CA ALA A 228 -0.99 34.73 -0.53
C ALA A 228 -0.21 35.51 -1.59
N GLN A 229 0.39 34.83 -2.55
CA GLN A 229 1.07 35.41 -3.72
C GLN A 229 0.11 35.79 -4.86
N GLY A 230 -1.21 35.52 -4.68
CA GLY A 230 -2.23 35.80 -5.70
C GLY A 230 -2.43 34.68 -6.73
N GLU A 231 -1.78 33.53 -6.54
CA GLU A 231 -1.87 32.41 -7.46
C GLU A 231 -3.23 31.67 -7.31
N PRO A 232 -3.95 31.43 -8.41
CA PRO A 232 -5.26 30.77 -8.39
C PRO A 232 -5.11 29.25 -8.26
N VAL A 233 -4.91 28.77 -7.04
CA VAL A 233 -4.78 27.35 -6.70
C VAL A 233 -5.83 26.94 -5.68
N ALA A 234 -6.53 25.86 -5.92
CA ALA A 234 -7.45 25.23 -4.97
C ALA A 234 -6.99 23.81 -4.60
N LEU A 235 -7.27 23.38 -3.37
CA LEU A 235 -6.93 22.05 -2.87
C LEU A 235 -8.20 21.34 -2.37
N ASP A 236 -8.42 20.15 -2.88
CA ASP A 236 -9.40 19.20 -2.36
C ASP A 236 -8.70 18.05 -1.63
N VAL A 237 -9.11 17.79 -0.38
CA VAL A 237 -8.59 16.71 0.46
C VAL A 237 -9.68 15.70 0.79
N TYR A 238 -9.48 14.44 0.43
CA TYR A 238 -10.36 13.31 0.72
C TYR A 238 -9.67 12.37 1.72
N GLY A 239 -9.87 12.65 3.02
CA GLY A 239 -9.24 11.90 4.10
C GLY A 239 -9.91 10.57 4.40
N SER A 240 -9.19 9.66 5.02
CA SER A 240 -9.70 8.36 5.49
C SER A 240 -10.14 8.36 6.96
N ASP A 241 -9.97 9.48 7.69
CA ASP A 241 -10.28 9.63 9.10
C ASP A 241 -10.96 10.98 9.38
N ALA A 242 -12.14 10.95 10.00
CA ALA A 242 -12.94 12.16 10.23
C ALA A 242 -12.36 13.06 11.33
N GLU A 243 -11.67 12.51 12.32
CA GLU A 243 -11.04 13.32 13.39
C GLU A 243 -9.84 14.09 12.83
N ALA A 244 -8.94 13.41 12.13
CA ALA A 244 -7.82 14.04 11.47
C ALA A 244 -8.29 15.07 10.40
N ALA A 245 -9.39 14.80 9.69
CA ALA A 245 -9.99 15.75 8.76
C ALA A 245 -10.47 17.03 9.47
N ARG A 246 -11.09 16.92 10.66
CA ARG A 246 -11.49 18.10 11.45
C ARG A 246 -10.29 18.93 11.91
N GLN A 247 -9.22 18.27 12.36
CA GLN A 247 -7.99 18.96 12.81
C GLN A 247 -7.32 19.69 11.63
N LEU A 248 -7.23 19.03 10.47
CA LEU A 248 -6.68 19.63 9.27
C LEU A 248 -7.56 20.79 8.74
N ALA A 249 -8.89 20.68 8.87
CA ALA A 249 -9.81 21.76 8.50
C ALA A 249 -9.66 22.99 9.39
N ALA A 250 -9.40 22.82 10.69
CA ALA A 250 -9.08 23.92 11.59
C ALA A 250 -7.80 24.66 11.17
N LEU A 251 -6.74 23.92 10.88
CA LEU A 251 -5.50 24.49 10.35
C LEU A 251 -5.75 25.24 9.01
N ALA A 252 -6.48 24.63 8.09
CA ALA A 252 -6.78 25.24 6.80
C ALA A 252 -7.58 26.55 6.93
N ALA A 253 -8.53 26.61 7.88
CA ALA A 253 -9.30 27.83 8.18
C ALA A 253 -8.41 28.96 8.71
N GLU A 254 -7.33 28.63 9.43
CA GLU A 254 -6.38 29.60 9.95
C GLU A 254 -5.43 30.13 8.85
N VAL A 255 -4.80 29.22 8.07
CA VAL A 255 -3.69 29.59 7.16
C VAL A 255 -4.12 29.84 5.72
N ALA A 256 -5.25 29.25 5.29
CA ALA A 256 -5.79 29.32 3.93
C ALA A 256 -7.33 29.34 3.96
N PRO A 257 -7.96 30.40 4.47
CA PRO A 257 -9.42 30.47 4.70
C PRO A 257 -10.24 30.33 3.40
N SER A 258 -9.61 30.44 2.26
CA SER A 258 -10.23 30.20 0.96
C SER A 258 -9.33 29.28 0.11
N GLY A 259 -9.94 28.43 -0.73
CA GLY A 259 -9.24 27.59 -1.68
C GLY A 259 -8.78 26.23 -1.14
N VAL A 260 -9.02 25.90 0.14
CA VAL A 260 -8.78 24.55 0.68
C VAL A 260 -10.12 23.95 1.14
N ARG A 261 -10.47 22.81 0.58
CA ARG A 261 -11.67 22.04 0.92
C ARG A 261 -11.27 20.68 1.45
N ILE A 262 -11.72 20.33 2.65
CA ILE A 262 -11.45 19.06 3.28
C ILE A 262 -12.76 18.32 3.48
N ALA A 263 -12.88 17.11 2.90
CA ALA A 263 -14.05 16.28 3.09
C ALA A 263 -14.23 15.94 4.58
N PRO A 264 -15.38 16.24 5.20
CA PRO A 264 -15.57 16.10 6.64
C PRO A 264 -15.72 14.64 7.09
N GLN A 265 -15.99 13.74 6.16
CA GLN A 265 -16.16 12.31 6.36
C GLN A 265 -15.30 11.53 5.37
N PRO A 266 -14.90 10.28 5.69
CA PRO A 266 -14.25 9.40 4.76
C PRO A 266 -15.05 9.24 3.47
N THR A 267 -14.39 9.41 2.33
CA THR A 267 -15.02 9.23 1.02
C THR A 267 -14.97 7.74 0.66
N PRO A 268 -16.12 7.13 0.25
CA PRO A 268 -16.13 5.75 -0.23
C PRO A 268 -15.13 5.55 -1.38
N VAL A 269 -14.44 4.42 -1.38
CA VAL A 269 -13.36 4.14 -2.34
C VAL A 269 -13.85 4.18 -3.78
N GLU A 270 -15.10 3.78 -4.02
CA GLU A 270 -15.73 3.78 -5.35
C GLU A 270 -15.94 5.20 -5.92
N GLN A 271 -15.99 6.21 -5.05
CA GLN A 271 -16.16 7.61 -5.45
C GLN A 271 -14.81 8.32 -5.69
N ILE A 272 -13.71 7.75 -5.19
CA ILE A 272 -12.38 8.36 -5.29
C ILE A 272 -11.97 8.61 -6.75
N PRO A 273 -12.11 7.66 -7.70
CA PRO A 273 -11.68 7.90 -9.09
C PRO A 273 -12.35 9.09 -9.75
N GLU A 274 -13.65 9.30 -9.49
CA GLU A 274 -14.40 10.45 -10.02
C GLU A 274 -13.90 11.76 -9.42
N ARG A 275 -13.66 11.79 -8.10
CA ARG A 275 -13.14 12.97 -7.40
C ARG A 275 -11.74 13.34 -7.89
N LEU A 276 -10.88 12.36 -8.07
CA LEU A 276 -9.53 12.58 -8.59
C LEU A 276 -9.53 13.04 -10.04
N ALA A 277 -10.40 12.47 -10.87
CA ALA A 277 -10.53 12.83 -12.28
C ALA A 277 -11.03 14.27 -12.52
N ALA A 278 -11.63 14.91 -11.52
CA ALA A 278 -12.01 16.31 -11.55
C ALA A 278 -10.85 17.28 -11.23
N ALA A 279 -9.70 16.78 -10.82
CA ALA A 279 -8.52 17.56 -10.50
C ALA A 279 -7.57 17.72 -11.70
N ASP A 280 -6.62 18.64 -11.57
CA ASP A 280 -5.62 18.95 -12.57
C ASP A 280 -4.21 18.45 -12.15
N LEU A 281 -4.02 18.19 -10.84
CA LEU A 281 -2.74 17.82 -10.24
C LEU A 281 -2.94 16.98 -8.99
N GLY A 282 -2.29 15.82 -8.91
CA GLY A 282 -2.16 15.02 -7.70
C GLY A 282 -0.91 15.39 -6.90
N VAL A 283 -1.02 15.48 -5.55
CA VAL A 283 0.14 15.75 -4.70
C VAL A 283 0.33 14.67 -3.65
N VAL A 284 1.57 14.19 -3.50
CA VAL A 284 1.98 13.16 -2.54
C VAL A 284 3.09 13.71 -1.63
N PRO A 285 2.75 14.49 -0.60
CA PRO A 285 3.70 15.27 0.21
C PRO A 285 4.29 14.47 1.38
N THR A 286 4.50 13.17 1.20
CA THR A 286 4.95 12.23 2.23
C THR A 286 6.22 12.71 2.94
N MET A 287 6.22 12.67 4.28
CA MET A 287 7.39 12.98 5.09
C MET A 287 8.46 11.90 4.95
N ARG A 288 9.72 12.26 5.19
CA ARG A 288 10.83 11.32 5.13
C ARG A 288 11.04 10.65 6.49
N ASP A 289 11.01 9.34 6.53
CA ASP A 289 11.40 8.48 7.64
C ASP A 289 11.85 7.11 7.13
N ASP A 290 12.41 6.26 8.03
CA ASP A 290 12.93 4.94 7.68
C ASP A 290 11.90 4.02 7.00
N PHE A 291 10.61 4.22 7.25
CA PHE A 291 9.53 3.44 6.65
C PHE A 291 9.09 4.01 5.30
N THR A 292 8.93 5.34 5.21
CA THR A 292 8.45 5.98 3.98
C THR A 292 9.47 5.94 2.84
N GLU A 293 10.76 5.82 3.16
CA GLU A 293 11.82 5.60 2.16
C GLU A 293 11.71 4.24 1.43
N LEU A 294 11.00 3.27 2.03
CA LEU A 294 10.78 1.94 1.48
C LEU A 294 9.42 1.77 0.78
N LEU A 295 8.53 2.75 0.93
CA LEU A 295 7.13 2.64 0.51
C LEU A 295 6.87 3.44 -0.77
N LEU A 296 6.46 2.76 -1.84
CA LEU A 296 5.90 3.43 -3.01
C LEU A 296 4.42 3.75 -2.75
N PRO A 297 4.05 5.04 -2.62
CA PRO A 297 2.67 5.41 -2.27
C PRO A 297 1.67 5.02 -3.36
N VAL A 298 0.67 4.20 -3.02
CA VAL A 298 -0.36 3.75 -3.97
C VAL A 298 -1.09 4.93 -4.61
N LYS A 299 -1.35 6.01 -3.85
CA LYS A 299 -1.99 7.23 -4.37
C LYS A 299 -1.21 7.89 -5.53
N LEU A 300 0.13 7.81 -5.52
CA LEU A 300 0.95 8.26 -6.65
C LEU A 300 0.59 7.46 -7.91
N LEU A 301 0.51 6.14 -7.79
CA LEU A 301 0.17 5.25 -8.89
C LEU A 301 -1.26 5.48 -9.38
N GLU A 302 -2.19 5.77 -8.46
CA GLU A 302 -3.59 6.07 -8.77
C GLU A 302 -3.73 7.40 -9.53
N TYR A 303 -2.96 8.44 -9.16
CA TYR A 303 -2.92 9.70 -9.93
C TYR A 303 -2.36 9.47 -11.33
N VAL A 304 -1.23 8.76 -11.44
CA VAL A 304 -0.63 8.41 -12.74
C VAL A 304 -1.58 7.57 -13.59
N HIS A 305 -2.32 6.61 -12.99
CA HIS A 305 -3.32 5.79 -13.67
C HIS A 305 -4.46 6.63 -14.25
N LEU A 306 -4.86 7.68 -13.55
CA LEU A 306 -5.88 8.63 -14.01
C LEU A 306 -5.33 9.71 -14.97
N GLY A 307 -4.06 9.65 -15.31
CA GLY A 307 -3.42 10.59 -16.23
C GLY A 307 -3.09 11.95 -15.63
N LEU A 308 -3.15 12.10 -14.31
CA LEU A 308 -2.81 13.36 -13.66
C LEU A 308 -1.30 13.58 -13.62
N PRO A 309 -0.79 14.77 -13.86
CA PRO A 309 0.52 15.19 -13.41
C PRO A 309 0.66 15.01 -11.90
N VAL A 310 1.85 14.70 -11.40
CA VAL A 310 2.09 14.45 -9.98
C VAL A 310 3.23 15.30 -9.46
N VAL A 311 3.00 15.94 -8.30
CA VAL A 311 4.05 16.44 -7.41
C VAL A 311 4.20 15.45 -6.25
N ALA A 312 5.41 14.99 -5.99
CA ALA A 312 5.68 14.03 -4.92
C ALA A 312 6.92 14.42 -4.10
N SER A 313 6.97 13.97 -2.87
CA SER A 313 8.18 14.14 -2.05
C SER A 313 9.37 13.40 -2.68
N ARG A 314 10.55 14.01 -2.60
CA ARG A 314 11.82 13.42 -3.01
C ARG A 314 12.22 12.30 -2.06
N LEU A 315 11.70 11.10 -2.30
CA LEU A 315 12.03 9.89 -1.58
C LEU A 315 12.75 8.90 -2.51
N PRO A 316 13.75 8.12 -2.01
CA PRO A 316 14.53 7.19 -2.83
C PRO A 316 13.69 6.27 -3.70
N VAL A 317 12.61 5.71 -3.12
CA VAL A 317 11.68 4.83 -3.84
C VAL A 317 10.96 5.56 -4.98
N ILE A 318 10.54 6.80 -4.78
CA ILE A 318 9.85 7.58 -5.82
C ILE A 318 10.83 7.95 -6.94
N GLU A 319 12.04 8.37 -6.59
CA GLU A 319 13.10 8.67 -7.56
C GLU A 319 13.47 7.44 -8.41
N ARG A 320 13.57 6.26 -7.79
CA ARG A 320 13.88 5.02 -8.50
C ARG A 320 12.82 4.65 -9.54
N TYR A 321 11.52 4.73 -9.17
CA TYR A 321 10.46 4.29 -10.07
C TYR A 321 10.00 5.35 -11.07
N PHE A 322 10.06 6.62 -10.72
CA PHE A 322 9.52 7.70 -11.56
C PHE A 322 10.56 8.75 -11.97
N GLY A 323 11.61 8.97 -11.18
CA GLY A 323 12.65 9.97 -11.50
C GLY A 323 12.05 11.33 -11.85
N ASP A 324 12.45 11.90 -12.99
CA ASP A 324 11.98 13.19 -13.48
C ASP A 324 10.58 13.16 -14.13
N ASP A 325 9.90 12.00 -14.14
CA ASP A 325 8.57 11.87 -14.72
C ASP A 325 7.46 12.30 -13.75
N VAL A 326 7.84 12.61 -12.50
CA VAL A 326 7.04 13.38 -11.53
C VAL A 326 7.83 14.60 -11.07
N LEU A 327 7.16 15.65 -10.60
CA LEU A 327 7.85 16.79 -10.01
C LEU A 327 8.17 16.47 -8.54
N LEU A 328 9.43 16.61 -8.16
CA LEU A 328 9.92 16.27 -6.83
C LEU A 328 10.04 17.52 -5.96
N ALA A 329 9.49 17.45 -4.76
CA ALA A 329 9.59 18.46 -3.71
C ALA A 329 10.31 17.91 -2.47
N GLU A 330 11.02 18.74 -1.73
CA GLU A 330 11.70 18.31 -0.49
C GLU A 330 10.65 17.93 0.58
N PRO A 331 10.78 16.77 1.21
CA PRO A 331 9.84 16.30 2.24
C PRO A 331 9.75 17.30 3.41
N GLY A 332 8.51 17.69 3.76
CA GLY A 332 8.24 18.61 4.88
C GLY A 332 8.47 20.08 4.57
N ASP A 333 8.92 20.43 3.38
CA ASP A 333 9.17 21.82 2.96
C ASP A 333 7.98 22.35 2.13
N ALA A 334 7.16 23.20 2.75
CA ALA A 334 6.00 23.80 2.10
C ALA A 334 6.39 24.73 0.93
N ALA A 335 7.54 25.41 1.02
CA ALA A 335 8.02 26.27 -0.07
C ALA A 335 8.46 25.45 -1.28
N SER A 336 9.12 24.32 -1.06
CA SER A 336 9.49 23.37 -2.12
C SER A 336 8.25 22.75 -2.78
N VAL A 337 7.22 22.36 -2.00
CA VAL A 337 5.94 21.88 -2.54
C VAL A 337 5.23 22.97 -3.35
N ALA A 338 5.19 24.21 -2.84
CA ALA A 338 4.60 25.34 -3.56
C ALA A 338 5.31 25.61 -4.90
N ALA A 339 6.64 25.62 -4.90
CA ALA A 339 7.44 25.80 -6.11
C ALA A 339 7.19 24.69 -7.15
N ALA A 340 7.05 23.44 -6.71
CA ALA A 340 6.73 22.33 -7.60
C ALA A 340 5.30 22.43 -8.19
N ILE A 341 4.30 22.84 -7.41
CA ILE A 341 2.94 23.10 -7.89
C ILE A 341 2.96 24.25 -8.91
N GLU A 342 3.67 25.34 -8.63
CA GLU A 342 3.82 26.47 -9.56
C GLU A 342 4.52 26.03 -10.86
N GLY A 343 5.51 25.14 -10.79
CA GLY A 343 6.17 24.59 -11.97
C GLY A 343 5.20 23.84 -12.90
N VAL A 344 4.19 23.15 -12.35
CA VAL A 344 3.12 22.52 -13.15
C VAL A 344 2.27 23.58 -13.84
N ARG A 345 1.92 24.65 -13.16
CA ARG A 345 1.10 25.75 -13.68
C ARG A 345 1.83 26.57 -14.73
N ALA A 346 3.12 26.84 -14.51
CA ALA A 346 3.95 27.62 -15.42
C ALA A 346 4.19 26.92 -16.77
N ASP A 347 4.31 25.58 -16.76
CA ASP A 347 4.52 24.79 -17.98
C ASP A 347 3.60 23.53 -18.02
N PRO A 348 2.31 23.73 -18.36
CA PRO A 348 1.34 22.62 -18.43
C PRO A 348 1.67 21.61 -19.53
N VAL A 349 2.39 22.00 -20.60
CA VAL A 349 2.82 21.10 -21.66
C VAL A 349 3.89 20.13 -21.14
N ALA A 350 4.89 20.65 -20.43
CA ALA A 350 5.90 19.81 -19.80
C ALA A 350 5.29 18.91 -18.70
N ALA A 351 4.31 19.42 -17.95
CA ALA A 351 3.59 18.63 -16.94
C ALA A 351 2.84 17.43 -17.58
N ARG A 352 2.13 17.66 -18.68
CA ARG A 352 1.50 16.58 -19.47
C ARG A 352 2.53 15.58 -19.99
N ALA A 353 3.64 16.05 -20.57
CA ALA A 353 4.67 15.16 -21.08
C ALA A 353 5.30 14.29 -19.98
N ARG A 354 5.45 14.83 -18.74
CA ARG A 354 5.85 14.02 -17.57
C ARG A 354 4.80 12.97 -17.23
N ALA A 355 3.51 13.34 -17.16
CA ALA A 355 2.43 12.41 -16.88
C ALA A 355 2.35 11.26 -17.91
N GLU A 356 2.61 11.55 -19.19
CA GLU A 356 2.70 10.53 -20.24
C GLU A 356 3.83 9.53 -19.98
N ARG A 357 5.03 10.01 -19.62
CA ARG A 357 6.16 9.14 -19.30
C ARG A 357 5.92 8.37 -18.00
N ALA A 358 5.38 9.01 -16.96
CA ALA A 358 4.98 8.33 -15.73
C ALA A 358 3.97 7.21 -16.01
N SER A 359 3.00 7.45 -16.87
CA SER A 359 2.02 6.44 -17.32
C SER A 359 2.69 5.25 -18.03
N GLN A 360 3.73 5.49 -18.83
CA GLN A 360 4.50 4.42 -19.48
C GLN A 360 5.28 3.59 -18.45
N ARG A 361 5.86 4.22 -17.41
CA ARG A 361 6.51 3.49 -16.30
C ARG A 361 5.52 2.65 -15.52
N LEU A 362 4.34 3.20 -15.20
CA LEU A 362 3.28 2.46 -14.51
C LEU A 362 2.88 1.20 -15.29
N ALA A 363 2.78 1.28 -16.64
CA ALA A 363 2.45 0.12 -17.49
C ALA A 363 3.41 -1.06 -17.26
N GLY A 364 4.69 -0.79 -16.96
CA GLY A 364 5.70 -1.82 -16.68
C GLY A 364 5.55 -2.50 -15.30
N ILE A 365 4.82 -1.88 -14.38
CA ILE A 365 4.63 -2.36 -13.00
C ILE A 365 3.16 -2.64 -12.64
N GLU A 366 2.23 -2.60 -13.59
CA GLU A 366 0.82 -2.96 -13.40
C GLU A 366 0.65 -4.43 -12.97
N TRP A 367 -0.45 -4.71 -12.31
CA TRP A 367 -0.77 -6.06 -11.85
C TRP A 367 -0.69 -7.12 -12.96
N ARG A 368 -1.12 -6.80 -14.16
CA ARG A 368 -1.04 -7.71 -15.32
C ARG A 368 0.38 -8.24 -15.55
N GLN A 369 1.39 -7.37 -15.38
CA GLN A 369 2.81 -7.76 -15.53
C GLN A 369 3.29 -8.57 -14.33
N GLN A 370 2.90 -8.15 -13.13
CA GLN A 370 3.37 -8.77 -11.89
C GLN A 370 2.69 -10.11 -11.59
N ARG A 371 1.45 -10.30 -12.07
CA ARG A 371 0.67 -11.53 -11.92
C ARG A 371 1.44 -12.77 -12.37
N GLN A 372 2.13 -12.68 -13.51
CA GLN A 372 2.90 -13.82 -14.05
C GLN A 372 4.07 -14.19 -13.13
N GLY A 373 4.80 -13.21 -12.62
CA GLY A 373 5.88 -13.44 -11.65
C GLY A 373 5.37 -14.03 -10.34
N TYR A 374 4.24 -13.52 -9.83
CA TYR A 374 3.59 -14.05 -8.64
C TYR A 374 3.15 -15.52 -8.83
N LEU A 375 2.44 -15.83 -9.90
CA LEU A 375 2.00 -17.19 -10.21
C LEU A 375 3.20 -18.12 -10.46
N GLY A 376 4.25 -17.64 -11.12
CA GLY A 376 5.50 -18.39 -11.35
C GLY A 376 6.22 -18.75 -10.05
N LEU A 377 6.24 -17.85 -9.05
CA LEU A 377 6.76 -18.15 -7.70
C LEU A 377 5.97 -19.28 -7.05
N VAL A 378 4.62 -19.19 -7.07
CA VAL A 378 3.75 -20.21 -6.49
C VAL A 378 3.96 -21.56 -7.16
N ASP A 379 3.98 -21.60 -8.49
CA ASP A 379 4.16 -22.84 -9.27
C ASP A 379 5.52 -23.47 -9.05
N GLY A 380 6.58 -22.64 -9.00
CA GLY A 380 7.94 -23.10 -8.74
C GLY A 380 8.06 -23.79 -7.38
N LEU A 381 7.46 -23.21 -6.35
CA LEU A 381 7.47 -23.78 -4.98
C LEU A 381 6.66 -25.07 -4.89
N VAL A 382 5.49 -25.12 -5.53
CA VAL A 382 4.64 -26.33 -5.57
C VAL A 382 5.33 -27.46 -6.35
N ALA A 383 5.96 -27.14 -7.50
CA ALA A 383 6.69 -28.13 -8.30
C ALA A 383 7.91 -28.69 -7.53
N ALA A 384 8.67 -27.84 -6.85
CA ALA A 384 9.82 -28.28 -6.04
C ALA A 384 9.41 -29.26 -4.93
N LYS A 385 8.26 -29.03 -4.27
CA LYS A 385 7.70 -29.97 -3.27
C LYS A 385 7.35 -31.32 -3.89
N ARG A 386 6.78 -31.35 -5.11
CA ARG A 386 6.36 -32.59 -5.78
C ARG A 386 7.55 -33.44 -6.28
N ALA A 387 8.69 -32.78 -6.47
CA ALA A 387 9.92 -33.43 -6.95
C ALA A 387 10.80 -33.99 -5.84
N GLY A 388 10.67 -33.56 -4.59
CA GLY A 388 11.42 -34.01 -3.41
C GLY A 388 10.60 -34.91 -2.51
#